data_9a4a04fab8620e30f9c17e96c58a77a4
#
_entry.id   9a4a04fab8620e30f9c17e96c58a77a4
#
_cell.length_a   1.000
_cell.length_b   1.000
_cell.length_c   1.000
_cell.angle_alpha   90.00
_cell.angle_beta   90.00
_cell.angle_gamma   90.00
#
_symmetry.space_group_name_H-M   'P 1'
#
loop_
_entity.id
_entity.type
_entity.pdbx_description
1 polymer ?
#
loop_
_entity_poly.entity_id
_entity_poly.type
_entity_poly.pdbx_seq_one_letter_code
_entity_poly.pdbx_strand_id
1 'polypeptide(L)'
;MLESAIFLENNIFQERAEKLEKSDIFNWMSLTEKDNQIIKKLLNNSTKLLIGPRGAGKSMLMKWAYYSSLRESEILPIYVNFEKYLHIEPLLYNASNGNSIFINWVLAKLVIETKFSLLECNQYDKTQFEELVSKYFGTTTDNLKRLVYTLEGGVLGREKFNQIAQIEMSVGNVLEFISELIKLTGRQRAVLLLDDAAHAFSSELQKEFFELFRILKSRDVTAKAAVYPGLTTYSPYFNIGHDALFLEAGYSPSQNRYVEFCDELLRKRLGEEKYNVLNKKEMAYLCYIMRQMVYLEL
;
A
#
# COMPACT_ATOMS: atom_id res chain seq x y z
N MET A 1 30.17 -11.35 -24.25
CA MET A 1 29.09 -12.34 -24.08
C MET A 1 29.04 -12.99 -22.68
N LEU A 2 30.11 -12.91 -21.90
CA LEU A 2 30.12 -13.48 -20.50
C LEU A 2 29.69 -12.49 -19.43
N GLU A 3 29.68 -11.20 -19.72
CA GLU A 3 29.31 -10.15 -18.74
C GLU A 3 27.80 -9.90 -18.66
N SER A 4 27.03 -10.24 -19.70
CA SER A 4 25.56 -10.17 -19.66
C SER A 4 24.91 -11.18 -18.70
N ALA A 5 25.63 -12.24 -18.33
CA ALA A 5 25.13 -13.26 -17.39
C ALA A 5 25.11 -12.76 -15.93
N ILE A 6 25.99 -11.83 -15.55
CA ILE A 6 26.05 -11.28 -14.17
C ILE A 6 24.81 -10.44 -13.84
N PHE A 7 24.18 -9.83 -14.86
CA PHE A 7 22.96 -9.05 -14.68
C PHE A 7 21.69 -9.92 -14.53
N LEU A 8 21.72 -11.16 -15.01
CA LEU A 8 20.58 -12.08 -14.96
C LEU A 8 20.51 -12.91 -13.66
N GLU A 9 21.62 -13.07 -12.95
CA GLU A 9 21.66 -13.87 -11.71
C GLU A 9 21.13 -13.15 -10.47
N ASN A 10 21.08 -11.82 -10.47
CA ASN A 10 20.51 -11.06 -9.36
C ASN A 10 19.23 -10.36 -9.84
N ASN A 11 18.07 -10.81 -9.38
CA ASN A 11 16.74 -10.22 -9.61
C ASN A 11 16.56 -8.78 -9.06
N ILE A 12 17.63 -8.02 -8.91
CA ILE A 12 17.68 -6.69 -8.28
C ILE A 12 16.75 -5.69 -8.97
N PHE A 13 16.47 -5.89 -10.27
CA PHE A 13 15.58 -5.02 -11.05
C PHE A 13 14.15 -5.56 -11.20
N GLN A 14 13.90 -6.82 -10.86
CA GLN A 14 12.62 -7.49 -11.07
C GLN A 14 11.83 -7.73 -9.78
N GLU A 15 12.43 -7.50 -8.62
CA GLU A 15 11.72 -7.74 -7.37
C GLU A 15 10.62 -6.70 -7.13
N ARG A 16 9.43 -7.22 -6.86
CA ARG A 16 8.30 -6.40 -6.47
C ARG A 16 8.55 -5.80 -5.08
N ALA A 17 8.12 -4.56 -4.89
CA ALA A 17 8.27 -3.85 -3.62
C ALA A 17 7.72 -4.63 -2.42
N GLU A 18 6.71 -5.49 -2.62
CA GLU A 18 6.09 -6.31 -1.57
C GLU A 18 7.04 -7.33 -0.97
N LYS A 19 8.03 -7.80 -1.75
CA LYS A 19 9.03 -8.78 -1.31
C LYS A 19 10.26 -8.16 -0.65
N LEU A 20 10.39 -6.83 -0.74
CA LEU A 20 11.53 -6.11 -0.20
C LEU A 20 11.41 -5.92 1.29
N GLU A 21 12.51 -6.18 2.00
CA GLU A 21 12.65 -5.85 3.41
C GLU A 21 12.86 -4.35 3.61
N LYS A 22 12.69 -3.90 4.84
CA LYS A 22 12.89 -2.50 5.22
C LYS A 22 14.27 -1.96 4.81
N SER A 23 15.34 -2.76 5.01
CA SER A 23 16.71 -2.44 4.61
C SER A 23 16.84 -2.21 3.12
N ASP A 24 16.20 -3.06 2.31
CA ASP A 24 16.28 -2.98 0.85
C ASP A 24 15.60 -1.73 0.32
N ILE A 25 14.46 -1.35 0.91
CA ILE A 25 13.75 -0.12 0.54
C ILE A 25 14.63 1.10 0.74
N PHE A 26 15.31 1.20 1.89
CA PHE A 26 16.21 2.31 2.16
C PHE A 26 17.50 2.30 1.34
N ASN A 27 18.02 1.13 1.03
CA ASN A 27 19.27 0.98 0.28
C ASN A 27 19.09 1.15 -1.23
N TRP A 28 17.98 0.64 -1.79
CA TRP A 28 17.78 0.56 -3.24
C TRP A 28 16.95 1.69 -3.83
N MET A 29 16.23 2.43 -3.01
CA MET A 29 15.45 3.57 -3.49
C MET A 29 16.33 4.81 -3.61
N SER A 30 16.41 5.39 -4.81
CA SER A 30 16.94 6.74 -5.00
C SER A 30 15.82 7.74 -4.81
N LEU A 31 15.93 8.58 -3.80
CA LEU A 31 14.98 9.63 -3.51
C LEU A 31 15.42 10.94 -4.15
N THR A 32 14.66 11.37 -5.11
CA THR A 32 14.80 12.72 -5.65
C THR A 32 14.07 13.74 -4.77
N GLU A 33 14.26 15.03 -5.06
CA GLU A 33 13.50 16.08 -4.39
C GLU A 33 11.98 15.93 -4.59
N LYS A 34 11.56 15.50 -5.81
CA LYS A 34 10.15 15.22 -6.12
C LYS A 34 9.62 14.10 -5.22
N ASP A 35 10.36 13.00 -5.06
CA ASP A 35 9.96 11.87 -4.22
C ASP A 35 9.84 12.30 -2.75
N ASN A 36 10.78 13.09 -2.26
CA ASN A 36 10.71 13.65 -0.91
C ASN A 36 9.48 14.54 -0.70
N GLN A 37 9.10 15.34 -1.70
CA GLN A 37 7.86 16.12 -1.65
C GLN A 37 6.62 15.23 -1.68
N ILE A 38 6.63 14.14 -2.45
CA ILE A 38 5.55 13.15 -2.48
C ILE A 38 5.40 12.49 -1.11
N ILE A 39 6.50 12.03 -0.51
CA ILE A 39 6.49 11.41 0.83
C ILE A 39 5.93 12.37 1.88
N LYS A 40 6.37 13.63 1.90
CA LYS A 40 5.80 14.66 2.79
C LYS A 40 4.29 14.85 2.58
N LYS A 41 3.82 14.83 1.32
CA LYS A 41 2.39 14.94 0.99
C LYS A 41 1.61 13.68 1.32
N LEU A 42 2.21 12.48 1.25
CA LEU A 42 1.60 11.24 1.72
C LEU A 42 1.39 11.26 3.23
N LEU A 43 2.28 11.88 3.98
CA LEU A 43 2.20 11.96 5.44
C LEU A 43 1.37 13.15 5.95
N ASN A 44 0.90 14.03 5.09
CA ASN A 44 0.10 15.19 5.53
C ASN A 44 -1.37 14.81 5.87
N ASN A 45 -2.10 15.77 6.48
CA ASN A 45 -3.48 15.58 6.90
C ASN A 45 -4.50 15.86 5.79
N SER A 46 -4.31 15.29 4.58
CA SER A 46 -5.30 15.39 3.50
C SER A 46 -5.37 14.11 2.69
N THR A 47 -6.58 13.71 2.29
CA THR A 47 -6.82 12.52 1.48
C THR A 47 -6.17 12.66 0.10
N LYS A 48 -5.40 11.66 -0.33
CA LYS A 48 -4.64 11.68 -1.60
C LYS A 48 -4.80 10.39 -2.38
N LEU A 49 -4.73 10.51 -3.70
CA LEU A 49 -4.55 9.40 -4.62
C LEU A 49 -3.16 9.49 -5.23
N LEU A 50 -2.29 8.53 -4.91
CA LEU A 50 -0.97 8.41 -5.52
C LEU A 50 -1.14 7.76 -6.88
N ILE A 51 -1.14 8.59 -7.93
CA ILE A 51 -1.38 8.16 -9.31
C ILE A 51 -0.06 7.95 -10.07
N GLY A 52 0.02 6.91 -10.85
CA GLY A 52 1.16 6.63 -11.73
C GLY A 52 1.01 5.29 -12.41
N PRO A 53 1.68 5.06 -13.55
CA PRO A 53 1.67 3.78 -14.22
C PRO A 53 2.24 2.67 -13.33
N ARG A 54 2.09 1.41 -13.75
CA ARG A 54 2.76 0.30 -13.09
C ARG A 54 4.28 0.49 -13.20
N GLY A 55 5.05 0.10 -12.18
CA GLY A 55 6.48 0.36 -12.14
C GLY A 55 6.91 1.79 -11.76
N ALA A 56 5.98 2.75 -11.61
CA ALA A 56 6.29 4.14 -11.22
C ALA A 56 6.79 4.32 -9.77
N GLY A 57 7.00 3.23 -9.03
CA GLY A 57 7.52 3.28 -7.67
C GLY A 57 6.50 3.65 -6.59
N LYS A 58 5.19 3.57 -6.86
CA LYS A 58 4.12 3.93 -5.89
C LYS A 58 4.25 3.18 -4.58
N SER A 59 4.37 1.84 -4.64
CA SER A 59 4.53 0.98 -3.46
C SER A 59 5.82 1.29 -2.69
N MET A 60 6.91 1.59 -3.40
CA MET A 60 8.17 2.02 -2.78
C MET A 60 8.02 3.35 -2.02
N LEU A 61 7.35 4.33 -2.62
CA LEU A 61 7.06 5.63 -1.98
C LEU A 61 6.17 5.48 -0.75
N MET A 62 5.13 4.62 -0.82
CA MET A 62 4.25 4.35 0.32
C MET A 62 4.98 3.62 1.44
N LYS A 63 5.78 2.61 1.13
CA LYS A 63 6.59 1.90 2.12
C LYS A 63 7.66 2.81 2.73
N TRP A 64 8.29 3.68 1.92
CA TRP A 64 9.21 4.67 2.46
C TRP A 64 8.51 5.62 3.43
N ALA A 65 7.34 6.17 3.05
CA ALA A 65 6.53 7.00 3.93
C ALA A 65 6.17 6.27 5.23
N TYR A 66 5.77 5.00 5.14
CA TYR A 66 5.48 4.14 6.27
C TYR A 66 6.68 4.01 7.21
N TYR A 67 7.81 3.49 6.71
CA TYR A 67 8.97 3.20 7.55
C TYR A 67 9.66 4.45 8.11
N SER A 68 9.67 5.56 7.37
CA SER A 68 10.24 6.82 7.86
C SER A 68 9.41 7.40 9.00
N SER A 69 8.08 7.31 8.92
CA SER A 69 7.18 7.88 9.93
C SER A 69 6.97 7.00 11.16
N LEU A 70 7.37 5.72 11.15
CA LEU A 70 7.35 4.87 12.35
C LEU A 70 8.13 5.47 13.52
N ARG A 71 9.19 6.21 13.23
CA ARG A 71 10.05 6.87 14.23
C ARG A 71 9.54 8.25 14.66
N GLU A 72 8.58 8.82 13.92
CA GLU A 72 7.98 10.10 14.26
C GLU A 72 6.97 9.92 15.40
N SER A 73 7.00 10.79 16.38
CA SER A 73 6.07 10.71 17.53
C SER A 73 4.66 11.20 17.20
N GLU A 74 4.47 11.91 16.10
CA GLU A 74 3.20 12.54 15.77
C GLU A 74 2.26 11.65 14.95
N ILE A 75 2.80 10.75 14.12
CA ILE A 75 2.03 10.00 13.14
C ILE A 75 2.03 8.51 13.47
N LEU A 76 0.85 7.90 13.49
CA LEU A 76 0.67 6.44 13.42
C LEU A 76 0.47 6.06 11.94
N PRO A 77 1.52 5.57 11.23
CA PRO A 77 1.35 5.11 9.87
C PRO A 77 0.76 3.69 9.87
N ILE A 78 -0.20 3.43 9.01
CA ILE A 78 -0.82 2.12 8.83
C ILE A 78 -0.74 1.78 7.35
N TYR A 79 0.09 0.80 6.99
CA TYR A 79 0.28 0.36 5.60
C TYR A 79 -0.51 -0.92 5.35
N VAL A 80 -1.38 -0.90 4.34
CA VAL A 80 -2.20 -2.04 3.93
C VAL A 80 -1.97 -2.34 2.47
N ASN A 81 -1.58 -3.59 2.16
CA ASN A 81 -1.46 -4.09 0.80
C ASN A 81 -2.62 -5.04 0.48
N PHE A 82 -3.26 -4.84 -0.67
CA PHE A 82 -4.41 -5.62 -1.13
C PHE A 82 -4.08 -6.67 -2.21
N GLU A 83 -2.81 -6.93 -2.50
CA GLU A 83 -2.36 -7.86 -3.56
C GLU A 83 -3.01 -9.26 -3.46
N LYS A 84 -3.24 -9.77 -2.25
CA LYS A 84 -3.81 -11.12 -2.03
C LYS A 84 -5.32 -11.25 -2.31
N TYR A 85 -5.91 -10.26 -2.91
CA TYR A 85 -7.33 -10.21 -3.19
C TYR A 85 -7.84 -11.26 -4.21
N LEU A 86 -7.02 -11.69 -5.15
CA LEU A 86 -7.43 -12.56 -6.27
C LEU A 86 -8.20 -13.84 -5.87
N HIS A 87 -7.99 -14.34 -4.65
CA HIS A 87 -8.69 -15.50 -4.13
C HIS A 87 -10.07 -15.19 -3.54
N ILE A 88 -10.34 -13.92 -3.21
CA ILE A 88 -11.59 -13.49 -2.57
C ILE A 88 -12.68 -13.26 -3.60
N GLU A 89 -12.35 -12.77 -4.78
CA GLU A 89 -13.30 -12.34 -5.80
C GLU A 89 -14.32 -13.42 -6.18
N PRO A 90 -13.95 -14.70 -6.47
CA PRO A 90 -14.92 -15.75 -6.75
C PRO A 90 -15.87 -16.05 -5.60
N LEU A 91 -15.43 -15.83 -4.35
CA LEU A 91 -16.26 -16.04 -3.16
C LEU A 91 -17.33 -14.94 -3.04
N LEU A 92 -16.97 -13.69 -3.38
CA LEU A 92 -17.88 -12.55 -3.31
C LEU A 92 -18.98 -12.62 -4.35
N TYR A 93 -18.69 -13.05 -5.57
CA TYR A 93 -19.70 -13.22 -6.63
C TYR A 93 -20.77 -14.27 -6.30
N ASN A 94 -20.43 -15.28 -5.51
CA ASN A 94 -21.32 -16.36 -5.14
C ASN A 94 -22.09 -16.09 -3.83
N ALA A 95 -21.82 -14.99 -3.16
CA ALA A 95 -22.43 -14.64 -1.88
C ALA A 95 -23.52 -13.56 -2.07
N SER A 96 -24.69 -13.76 -1.45
CA SER A 96 -25.78 -12.77 -1.45
C SER A 96 -25.38 -11.44 -0.75
N ASN A 97 -24.36 -11.48 0.09
CA ASN A 97 -23.83 -10.34 0.85
C ASN A 97 -22.35 -10.05 0.53
N GLY A 98 -21.91 -10.31 -0.71
CA GLY A 98 -20.52 -10.19 -1.15
C GLY A 98 -19.90 -8.83 -0.83
N ASN A 99 -20.61 -7.73 -1.07
CA ASN A 99 -20.11 -6.37 -0.78
C ASN A 99 -19.85 -6.17 0.71
N SER A 100 -20.74 -6.67 1.58
CA SER A 100 -20.56 -6.58 3.03
C SER A 100 -19.33 -7.36 3.49
N ILE A 101 -19.11 -8.56 2.94
CA ILE A 101 -17.93 -9.38 3.22
C ILE A 101 -16.65 -8.68 2.76
N PHE A 102 -16.67 -8.06 1.57
CA PHE A 102 -15.56 -7.28 1.06
C PHE A 102 -15.19 -6.11 1.99
N ILE A 103 -16.20 -5.33 2.40
CA ILE A 103 -16.00 -4.21 3.32
C ILE A 103 -15.42 -4.71 4.66
N ASN A 104 -15.99 -5.78 5.22
CA ASN A 104 -15.50 -6.37 6.47
C ASN A 104 -14.06 -6.85 6.36
N TRP A 105 -13.68 -7.45 5.22
CA TRP A 105 -12.31 -7.85 4.96
C TRP A 105 -11.35 -6.66 4.91
N VAL A 106 -11.69 -5.59 4.20
CA VAL A 106 -10.87 -4.37 4.14
C VAL A 106 -10.68 -3.77 5.54
N LEU A 107 -11.77 -3.65 6.30
CA LEU A 107 -11.75 -3.08 7.64
C LEU A 107 -10.98 -3.99 8.64
N ALA A 108 -11.13 -5.29 8.53
CA ALA A 108 -10.36 -6.24 9.36
C ALA A 108 -8.84 -6.14 9.04
N LYS A 109 -8.47 -6.00 7.77
CA LYS A 109 -7.05 -5.75 7.41
C LYS A 109 -6.54 -4.47 8.04
N LEU A 110 -7.29 -3.39 8.01
CA LEU A 110 -6.91 -2.13 8.66
C LEU A 110 -6.61 -2.33 10.16
N VAL A 111 -7.46 -3.06 10.88
CA VAL A 111 -7.25 -3.34 12.31
C VAL A 111 -5.99 -4.20 12.53
N ILE A 112 -5.78 -5.23 11.70
CA ILE A 112 -4.61 -6.11 11.80
C ILE A 112 -3.33 -5.34 11.50
N GLU A 113 -3.30 -4.53 10.43
CA GLU A 113 -2.12 -3.75 10.06
C GLU A 113 -1.83 -2.62 11.07
N THR A 114 -2.86 -2.12 11.77
CA THR A 114 -2.66 -1.21 12.90
C THR A 114 -1.88 -1.88 14.02
N LYS A 115 -2.17 -3.15 14.33
CA LYS A 115 -1.37 -3.93 15.30
C LYS A 115 0.09 -4.04 14.88
N PHE A 116 0.36 -4.36 13.60
CA PHE A 116 1.74 -4.46 13.11
C PHE A 116 2.46 -3.12 13.19
N SER A 117 1.79 -2.01 12.87
CA SER A 117 2.37 -0.67 13.02
C SER A 117 2.74 -0.34 14.46
N LEU A 118 1.89 -0.69 15.43
CA LEU A 118 2.19 -0.49 16.84
C LEU A 118 3.35 -1.36 17.33
N LEU A 119 3.48 -2.59 16.83
CA LEU A 119 4.63 -3.46 17.12
C LEU A 119 5.93 -2.86 16.56
N GLU A 120 5.94 -2.38 15.33
CA GLU A 120 7.10 -1.72 14.70
C GLU A 120 7.49 -0.40 15.40
N CYS A 121 6.53 0.28 16.00
CA CYS A 121 6.76 1.49 16.80
C CYS A 121 7.18 1.20 18.24
N ASN A 122 7.24 -0.06 18.68
CA ASN A 122 7.41 -0.47 20.09
C ASN A 122 6.36 0.15 21.05
N GLN A 123 5.13 0.35 20.57
CA GLN A 123 4.01 0.94 21.32
C GLN A 123 2.82 -0.03 21.46
N TYR A 124 3.02 -1.31 21.17
CA TYR A 124 1.98 -2.30 21.25
C TYR A 124 1.80 -2.83 22.68
N ASP A 125 0.64 -2.58 23.26
CA ASP A 125 0.15 -3.24 24.45
C ASP A 125 -0.93 -4.25 24.08
N LYS A 126 -0.67 -5.53 24.32
CA LYS A 126 -1.58 -6.62 23.95
C LYS A 126 -2.93 -6.50 24.66
N THR A 127 -2.93 -6.19 25.96
CA THR A 127 -4.15 -6.15 26.77
C THR A 127 -5.05 -5.01 26.31
N GLN A 128 -4.50 -3.81 26.22
CA GLN A 128 -5.24 -2.64 25.75
C GLN A 128 -5.75 -2.82 24.31
N PHE A 129 -4.94 -3.39 23.44
CA PHE A 129 -5.35 -3.61 22.03
C PHE A 129 -6.52 -4.60 21.94
N GLU A 130 -6.48 -5.73 22.65
CA GLU A 130 -7.56 -6.73 22.65
C GLU A 130 -8.83 -6.18 23.32
N GLU A 131 -8.72 -5.38 24.38
CA GLU A 131 -9.85 -4.67 24.98
C GLU A 131 -10.54 -3.75 23.99
N LEU A 132 -9.78 -2.97 23.21
CA LEU A 132 -10.33 -2.09 22.18
C LEU A 132 -10.96 -2.89 21.02
N VAL A 133 -10.33 -3.96 20.56
CA VAL A 133 -10.91 -4.85 19.54
C VAL A 133 -12.23 -5.44 20.03
N SER A 134 -12.29 -5.90 21.25
CA SER A 134 -13.53 -6.40 21.83
C SER A 134 -14.61 -5.32 21.98
N LYS A 135 -14.21 -4.13 22.44
CA LYS A 135 -15.10 -2.97 22.63
C LYS A 135 -15.76 -2.53 21.32
N TYR A 136 -14.98 -2.36 20.24
CA TYR A 136 -15.47 -1.79 18.99
C TYR A 136 -16.07 -2.81 18.03
N PHE A 137 -15.61 -4.06 18.07
CA PHE A 137 -15.97 -5.08 17.09
C PHE A 137 -16.64 -6.33 17.68
N GLY A 138 -16.76 -6.42 19.00
CA GLY A 138 -17.38 -7.58 19.67
C GLY A 138 -16.66 -8.92 19.41
N THR A 139 -15.37 -8.88 19.03
CA THR A 139 -14.60 -10.04 18.62
C THR A 139 -13.16 -9.95 19.13
N THR A 140 -12.29 -10.86 18.71
CA THR A 140 -10.86 -10.88 19.06
C THR A 140 -10.00 -10.64 17.83
N THR A 141 -8.76 -10.18 18.03
CA THR A 141 -7.79 -10.04 16.93
C THR A 141 -7.56 -11.36 16.20
N ASP A 142 -7.59 -12.49 16.90
CA ASP A 142 -7.40 -13.80 16.26
C ASP A 142 -8.57 -14.18 15.35
N ASN A 143 -9.79 -13.80 15.69
CA ASN A 143 -10.93 -14.00 14.82
C ASN A 143 -10.84 -13.09 13.57
N LEU A 144 -10.42 -11.81 13.71
CA LEU A 144 -10.17 -10.93 12.57
C LEU A 144 -9.07 -11.48 11.66
N LYS A 145 -7.99 -12.01 12.22
CA LYS A 145 -6.95 -12.69 11.45
C LYS A 145 -7.50 -13.91 10.71
N ARG A 146 -8.29 -14.73 11.37
CA ARG A 146 -8.93 -15.90 10.73
C ARG A 146 -9.83 -15.46 9.58
N LEU A 147 -10.61 -14.39 9.74
CA LEU A 147 -11.42 -13.81 8.66
C LEU A 147 -10.53 -13.47 7.46
N VAL A 148 -9.49 -12.69 7.65
CA VAL A 148 -8.57 -12.28 6.57
C VAL A 148 -7.90 -13.49 5.92
N TYR A 149 -7.26 -14.36 6.69
CA TYR A 149 -6.57 -15.55 6.17
C TYR A 149 -7.51 -16.50 5.42
N THR A 150 -8.72 -16.67 5.91
CA THR A 150 -9.68 -17.57 5.30
C THR A 150 -10.19 -17.03 3.99
N LEU A 151 -10.43 -15.74 3.90
CA LEU A 151 -10.81 -15.08 2.65
C LEU A 151 -9.66 -15.06 1.64
N GLU A 152 -8.44 -14.71 2.05
CA GLU A 152 -7.25 -14.67 1.20
C GLU A 152 -6.77 -16.07 0.76
N GLY A 153 -7.08 -17.12 1.51
CA GLY A 153 -6.71 -18.49 1.18
C GLY A 153 -7.57 -19.18 0.14
N GLY A 154 -8.73 -18.63 -0.23
CA GLY A 154 -9.60 -19.12 -1.30
C GLY A 154 -10.25 -20.50 -1.09
N VAL A 155 -9.94 -21.19 0.00
CA VAL A 155 -10.44 -22.56 0.29
C VAL A 155 -11.39 -22.50 1.46
N LEU A 156 -12.67 -22.28 1.18
CA LEU A 156 -13.73 -22.25 2.19
C LEU A 156 -14.81 -23.29 1.93
N GLY A 157 -14.99 -24.17 2.89
CA GLY A 157 -16.27 -24.90 3.03
C GLY A 157 -17.39 -23.90 3.40
N ARG A 158 -18.60 -24.10 2.87
CA ARG A 158 -19.78 -23.25 3.09
C ARG A 158 -20.05 -22.90 4.56
N GLU A 159 -19.83 -23.83 5.48
CA GLU A 159 -20.05 -23.61 6.92
C GLU A 159 -19.10 -22.60 7.54
N LYS A 160 -17.79 -22.67 7.18
CA LYS A 160 -16.79 -21.71 7.67
C LYS A 160 -17.01 -20.31 7.10
N PHE A 161 -17.44 -20.22 5.84
CA PHE A 161 -17.78 -18.95 5.22
C PHE A 161 -18.94 -18.27 5.93
N ASN A 162 -20.00 -19.00 6.26
CA ASN A 162 -21.16 -18.46 6.98
C ASN A 162 -20.82 -17.96 8.41
N GLN A 163 -19.91 -18.63 9.11
CA GLN A 163 -19.46 -18.18 10.44
C GLN A 163 -18.64 -16.88 10.38
N ILE A 164 -17.82 -16.73 9.35
CA ILE A 164 -16.97 -15.57 9.14
C ILE A 164 -17.78 -14.36 8.64
N ALA A 165 -18.80 -14.60 7.84
CA ALA A 165 -19.73 -13.59 7.34
C ALA A 165 -20.60 -12.92 8.42
N GLN A 166 -20.57 -13.42 9.67
CA GLN A 166 -21.29 -12.85 10.81
C GLN A 166 -20.55 -11.73 11.55
N ILE A 167 -19.26 -11.51 11.24
CA ILE A 167 -18.51 -10.38 11.82
C ILE A 167 -18.92 -9.11 11.07
N GLU A 168 -19.65 -8.24 11.74
CA GLU A 168 -20.05 -6.94 11.19
C GLU A 168 -19.08 -5.86 11.67
N MET A 169 -18.45 -5.17 10.71
CA MET A 169 -17.56 -4.05 10.96
C MET A 169 -18.12 -2.78 10.34
N SER A 170 -18.02 -1.67 11.04
CA SER A 170 -18.37 -0.37 10.51
C SER A 170 -17.15 0.54 10.40
N VAL A 171 -17.16 1.44 9.42
CA VAL A 171 -16.12 2.45 9.25
C VAL A 171 -16.01 3.34 10.48
N GLY A 172 -17.15 3.71 11.07
CA GLY A 172 -17.20 4.52 12.30
C GLY A 172 -16.43 3.86 13.43
N ASN A 173 -16.69 2.57 13.69
CA ASN A 173 -16.00 1.82 14.75
C ASN A 173 -14.48 1.71 14.49
N VAL A 174 -14.06 1.52 13.23
CA VAL A 174 -12.62 1.48 12.89
C VAL A 174 -11.96 2.85 13.10
N LEU A 175 -12.62 3.93 12.72
CA LEU A 175 -12.08 5.28 12.92
C LEU A 175 -11.98 5.62 14.41
N GLU A 176 -13.00 5.28 15.22
CA GLU A 176 -12.98 5.49 16.67
C GLU A 176 -11.90 4.62 17.35
N PHE A 177 -11.78 3.36 16.96
CA PHE A 177 -10.72 2.47 17.41
C PHE A 177 -9.33 3.04 17.16
N ILE A 178 -9.06 3.51 15.92
CA ILE A 178 -7.76 4.14 15.58
C ILE A 178 -7.57 5.43 16.37
N SER A 179 -8.60 6.26 16.51
CA SER A 179 -8.53 7.52 17.27
C SER A 179 -8.23 7.29 18.75
N GLU A 180 -8.76 6.22 19.35
CA GLU A 180 -8.44 5.87 20.73
C GLU A 180 -7.00 5.37 20.87
N LEU A 181 -6.49 4.57 19.92
CA LEU A 181 -5.09 4.14 19.88
C LEU A 181 -4.13 5.32 19.71
N ILE A 182 -4.46 6.31 18.88
CA ILE A 182 -3.70 7.55 18.74
C ILE A 182 -3.52 8.24 20.10
N LYS A 183 -4.60 8.37 20.86
CA LYS A 183 -4.59 8.97 22.21
C LYS A 183 -3.75 8.17 23.19
N LEU A 184 -3.91 6.85 23.21
CA LEU A 184 -3.17 5.94 24.10
C LEU A 184 -1.66 5.95 23.83
N THR A 185 -1.27 6.08 22.56
CA THR A 185 0.14 6.12 22.14
C THR A 185 0.76 7.52 22.18
N GLY A 186 -0.03 8.55 22.53
CA GLY A 186 0.42 9.94 22.56
C GLY A 186 0.70 10.53 21.18
N ARG A 187 0.20 9.90 20.12
CA ARG A 187 0.32 10.40 18.74
C ARG A 187 -0.79 11.40 18.42
N GLN A 188 -0.62 12.17 17.37
CA GLN A 188 -1.60 13.22 17.02
C GLN A 188 -2.59 12.75 15.95
N ARG A 189 -2.16 11.85 15.06
CA ARG A 189 -2.98 11.39 13.92
C ARG A 189 -2.51 10.05 13.37
N ALA A 190 -3.37 9.40 12.58
CA ALA A 190 -3.02 8.24 11.76
C ALA A 190 -3.08 8.55 10.27
N VAL A 191 -2.22 7.89 9.51
CA VAL A 191 -2.19 7.92 8.05
C VAL A 191 -2.33 6.50 7.52
N LEU A 192 -3.42 6.22 6.82
CA LEU A 192 -3.68 4.96 6.16
C LEU A 192 -3.06 5.00 4.76
N LEU A 193 -2.12 4.12 4.49
CA LEU A 193 -1.44 3.96 3.21
C LEU A 193 -1.96 2.68 2.55
N LEU A 194 -2.89 2.83 1.59
CA LEU A 194 -3.64 1.74 0.96
C LEU A 194 -3.04 1.44 -0.42
N ASP A 195 -2.31 0.34 -0.51
CA ASP A 195 -1.58 -0.03 -1.71
C ASP A 195 -2.26 -1.17 -2.47
N ASP A 196 -2.08 -1.18 -3.79
CA ASP A 196 -2.60 -2.15 -4.76
C ASP A 196 -4.13 -2.33 -4.82
N ALA A 197 -4.92 -1.48 -4.16
CA ALA A 197 -6.37 -1.57 -4.18
C ALA A 197 -6.96 -1.46 -5.61
N ALA A 198 -6.46 -0.52 -6.41
CA ALA A 198 -6.97 -0.26 -7.76
C ALA A 198 -6.53 -1.31 -8.79
N HIS A 199 -5.54 -2.16 -8.48
CA HIS A 199 -5.06 -3.19 -9.41
C HIS A 199 -5.61 -4.57 -9.06
N ALA A 200 -5.82 -4.82 -7.79
CA ALA A 200 -6.25 -6.11 -7.30
C ALA A 200 -7.76 -6.37 -7.54
N PHE A 201 -8.58 -5.33 -7.56
CA PHE A 201 -10.05 -5.43 -7.57
C PHE A 201 -10.65 -5.37 -8.97
N SER A 202 -11.75 -6.10 -9.18
CA SER A 202 -12.63 -5.88 -10.34
C SER A 202 -13.24 -4.47 -10.34
N SER A 203 -13.74 -4.00 -11.46
CA SER A 203 -14.32 -2.66 -11.59
C SER A 203 -15.44 -2.39 -10.59
N GLU A 204 -16.27 -3.40 -10.28
CA GLU A 204 -17.37 -3.31 -9.31
C GLU A 204 -16.80 -3.10 -7.89
N LEU A 205 -15.80 -3.87 -7.51
CA LEU A 205 -15.21 -3.80 -6.19
C LEU A 205 -14.30 -2.59 -6.02
N GLN A 206 -13.72 -2.09 -7.11
CA GLN A 206 -13.05 -0.79 -7.10
C GLN A 206 -14.05 0.33 -6.73
N LYS A 207 -15.26 0.32 -7.28
CA LYS A 207 -16.31 1.30 -6.91
C LYS A 207 -16.65 1.20 -5.42
N GLU A 208 -16.87 -0.01 -4.91
CA GLU A 208 -17.14 -0.23 -3.47
C GLU A 208 -15.96 0.23 -2.60
N PHE A 209 -14.73 -0.06 -3.02
CA PHE A 209 -13.53 0.42 -2.34
C PHE A 209 -13.46 1.94 -2.30
N PHE A 210 -13.78 2.65 -3.39
CA PHE A 210 -13.74 4.11 -3.40
C PHE A 210 -14.89 4.75 -2.63
N GLU A 211 -16.05 4.08 -2.49
CA GLU A 211 -17.08 4.51 -1.53
C GLU A 211 -16.56 4.39 -0.09
N LEU A 212 -15.93 3.27 0.25
CA LEU A 212 -15.30 3.09 1.55
C LEU A 212 -14.17 4.10 1.77
N PHE A 213 -13.26 4.29 0.80
CA PHE A 213 -12.15 5.22 0.87
C PHE A 213 -12.60 6.66 1.12
N ARG A 214 -13.70 7.08 0.50
CA ARG A 214 -14.29 8.42 0.67
C ARG A 214 -14.66 8.72 2.13
N ILE A 215 -15.13 7.72 2.86
CA ILE A 215 -15.55 7.84 4.25
C ILE A 215 -14.49 7.43 5.28
N LEU A 216 -13.37 6.82 4.84
CA LEU A 216 -12.22 6.47 5.67
C LEU A 216 -11.39 7.71 6.03
N LYS A 217 -12.03 8.71 6.61
CA LYS A 217 -11.40 9.94 7.07
C LYS A 217 -12.10 10.49 8.30
N SER A 218 -11.33 11.04 9.23
CA SER A 218 -11.81 11.79 10.39
C SER A 218 -10.89 12.98 10.64
N ARG A 219 -11.07 13.68 11.75
CA ARG A 219 -10.14 14.72 12.17
C ARG A 219 -8.71 14.20 12.31
N ASP A 220 -8.57 12.98 12.86
CA ASP A 220 -7.30 12.42 13.27
C ASP A 220 -6.82 11.28 12.34
N VAL A 221 -7.64 10.87 11.37
CA VAL A 221 -7.33 9.78 10.42
C VAL A 221 -7.48 10.26 9.00
N THR A 222 -6.47 10.00 8.17
CA THR A 222 -6.50 10.31 6.73
C THR A 222 -6.05 9.12 5.91
N ALA A 223 -6.66 8.91 4.74
CA ALA A 223 -6.33 7.81 3.83
C ALA A 223 -5.59 8.30 2.57
N LYS A 224 -4.68 7.47 2.09
CA LYS A 224 -3.96 7.61 0.82
C LYS A 224 -4.10 6.29 0.07
N ALA A 225 -4.44 6.33 -1.21
CA ALA A 225 -4.54 5.11 -2.03
C ALA A 225 -3.67 5.19 -3.28
N ALA A 226 -3.01 4.08 -3.63
CA ALA A 226 -2.30 3.95 -4.89
C ALA A 226 -3.30 3.62 -6.01
N VAL A 227 -3.23 4.37 -7.12
CA VAL A 227 -4.14 4.24 -8.25
C VAL A 227 -3.39 4.22 -9.58
N TYR A 228 -4.04 3.72 -10.64
CA TYR A 228 -3.47 3.57 -11.97
C TYR A 228 -4.24 4.40 -12.98
N PRO A 229 -3.58 5.23 -13.82
CA PRO A 229 -4.24 6.00 -14.87
C PRO A 229 -4.97 5.07 -15.85
N GLY A 230 -6.23 5.35 -16.13
CA GLY A 230 -7.02 4.60 -17.11
C GLY A 230 -7.47 3.20 -16.69
N LEU A 231 -6.96 2.65 -15.60
CA LEU A 231 -7.32 1.32 -15.09
C LEU A 231 -8.17 1.38 -13.81
N THR A 232 -8.16 2.51 -13.13
CA THR A 232 -8.91 2.68 -11.89
C THR A 232 -10.34 3.12 -12.17
N THR A 233 -11.31 2.34 -11.69
CA THR A 233 -12.73 2.63 -11.78
C THR A 233 -13.21 3.24 -10.47
N TYR A 234 -13.59 4.51 -10.51
CA TYR A 234 -14.13 5.22 -9.35
C TYR A 234 -15.63 5.02 -9.23
N SER A 235 -16.15 5.12 -8.00
CA SER A 235 -17.59 5.22 -7.78
C SER A 235 -18.17 6.50 -8.43
N PRO A 236 -19.43 6.47 -8.88
CA PRO A 236 -20.11 7.67 -9.38
C PRO A 236 -20.21 8.81 -8.35
N TYR A 237 -20.13 8.48 -7.07
CA TYR A 237 -20.19 9.45 -5.96
C TYR A 237 -18.82 9.92 -5.49
N PHE A 238 -17.73 9.35 -6.03
CA PHE A 238 -16.37 9.76 -5.70
C PHE A 238 -15.92 10.92 -6.59
N ASN A 239 -15.69 12.07 -5.99
CA ASN A 239 -15.33 13.30 -6.72
C ASN A 239 -13.85 13.61 -6.52
N ILE A 240 -13.05 13.41 -7.59
CA ILE A 240 -11.63 13.79 -7.61
C ILE A 240 -11.53 15.31 -7.55
N GLY A 241 -10.67 15.81 -6.67
CA GLY A 241 -10.54 17.23 -6.36
C GLY A 241 -11.29 17.66 -5.11
N HIS A 242 -12.40 16.99 -4.78
CA HIS A 242 -13.15 17.21 -3.55
C HIS A 242 -12.84 16.13 -2.48
N ASP A 243 -13.00 14.86 -2.83
CA ASP A 243 -12.81 13.76 -1.89
C ASP A 243 -11.33 13.40 -1.72
N ALA A 244 -10.54 13.50 -2.78
CA ALA A 244 -9.09 13.32 -2.74
C ALA A 244 -8.40 14.13 -3.85
N LEU A 245 -7.15 14.50 -3.61
CA LEU A 245 -6.31 15.17 -4.59
C LEU A 245 -5.28 14.19 -5.18
N PHE A 246 -4.98 14.33 -6.46
CA PHE A 246 -3.93 13.55 -7.11
C PHE A 246 -2.53 13.97 -6.65
N LEU A 247 -1.69 12.96 -6.54
CA LEU A 247 -0.27 13.06 -6.29
C LEU A 247 0.44 12.17 -7.31
N GLU A 248 1.12 12.76 -8.28
CA GLU A 248 1.73 12.03 -9.38
C GLU A 248 3.07 11.41 -8.99
N ALA A 249 3.13 10.06 -9.06
CA ALA A 249 4.35 9.28 -8.91
C ALA A 249 5.02 9.03 -10.27
N GLY A 250 6.34 8.82 -10.22
CA GLY A 250 7.15 8.42 -11.36
C GLY A 250 7.71 9.61 -12.17
N TYR A 251 8.54 9.25 -13.13
CA TYR A 251 9.26 10.16 -13.99
C TYR A 251 8.89 9.89 -15.45
N SER A 252 8.57 10.95 -16.20
CA SER A 252 8.43 10.84 -17.64
C SER A 252 9.82 10.87 -18.30
N PRO A 253 10.09 10.02 -19.30
CA PRO A 253 11.33 10.07 -20.08
C PRO A 253 11.60 11.40 -20.77
N SER A 254 10.58 12.24 -20.94
CA SER A 254 10.69 13.59 -21.48
C SER A 254 11.17 14.63 -20.46
N GLN A 255 11.26 14.27 -19.18
CA GLN A 255 11.76 15.20 -18.15
C GLN A 255 13.29 15.25 -18.16
N ASN A 256 13.86 16.44 -18.07
CA ASN A 256 15.31 16.65 -18.12
C ASN A 256 16.11 15.87 -17.04
N ARG A 257 15.47 15.54 -15.92
CA ARG A 257 16.10 14.78 -14.81
C ARG A 257 15.90 13.26 -14.89
N TYR A 258 15.30 12.75 -15.97
CA TYR A 258 15.07 11.30 -16.08
C TYR A 258 16.37 10.50 -16.14
N VAL A 259 17.36 10.99 -16.88
CA VAL A 259 18.67 10.34 -17.01
C VAL A 259 19.42 10.33 -15.67
N GLU A 260 19.40 11.46 -14.96
CA GLU A 260 20.01 11.57 -13.62
C GLU A 260 19.36 10.61 -12.63
N PHE A 261 18.05 10.50 -12.66
CA PHE A 261 17.29 9.54 -11.84
C PHE A 261 17.68 8.09 -12.14
N CYS A 262 17.77 7.73 -13.43
CA CYS A 262 18.20 6.39 -13.85
C CYS A 262 19.64 6.09 -13.40
N ASP A 263 20.54 7.04 -13.54
CA ASP A 263 21.94 6.94 -13.12
C ASP A 263 22.06 6.67 -11.62
N GLU A 264 21.38 7.47 -10.82
CA GLU A 264 21.35 7.31 -9.36
C GLU A 264 20.74 5.97 -8.92
N LEU A 265 19.66 5.54 -9.58
CA LEU A 265 19.02 4.25 -9.33
C LEU A 265 19.95 3.08 -9.64
N LEU A 266 20.69 3.17 -10.78
CA LEU A 266 21.67 2.17 -11.16
C LEU A 266 22.83 2.08 -10.16
N ARG A 267 23.37 3.22 -9.73
CA ARG A 267 24.43 3.27 -8.71
C ARG A 267 24.00 2.58 -7.41
N LYS A 268 22.80 2.90 -6.92
CA LYS A 268 22.30 2.33 -5.67
C LYS A 268 22.04 0.82 -5.77
N ARG A 269 21.49 0.36 -6.88
CA ARG A 269 21.16 -1.07 -7.05
C ARG A 269 22.33 -1.95 -7.37
N LEU A 270 23.30 -1.46 -8.12
CA LEU A 270 24.50 -2.23 -8.51
C LEU A 270 25.65 -2.10 -7.52
N GLY A 271 25.68 -1.03 -6.74
CA GLY A 271 26.83 -0.61 -5.96
C GLY A 271 27.91 0.02 -6.84
N GLU A 272 28.77 0.84 -6.25
CA GLU A 272 29.79 1.62 -6.95
C GLU A 272 30.75 0.76 -7.78
N GLU A 273 31.14 -0.40 -7.28
CA GLU A 273 32.07 -1.31 -7.99
C GLU A 273 31.52 -1.79 -9.32
N LYS A 274 30.30 -2.33 -9.34
CA LYS A 274 29.65 -2.81 -10.57
C LYS A 274 29.22 -1.66 -11.48
N TYR A 275 28.79 -0.55 -10.90
CA TYR A 275 28.39 0.64 -11.66
C TYR A 275 29.56 1.22 -12.47
N ASN A 276 30.77 1.34 -11.88
CA ASN A 276 31.97 1.90 -12.52
C ASN A 276 32.52 1.06 -13.66
N VAL A 277 32.13 -0.21 -13.77
CA VAL A 277 32.52 -1.11 -14.88
C VAL A 277 31.59 -0.93 -16.09
N LEU A 278 30.40 -0.33 -15.92
CA LEU A 278 29.43 -0.11 -17.00
C LEU A 278 29.93 0.92 -18.01
N ASN A 279 29.90 0.56 -19.28
CA ASN A 279 30.13 1.53 -20.34
C ASN A 279 28.86 2.33 -20.69
N LYS A 280 29.00 3.45 -21.41
CA LYS A 280 27.88 4.33 -21.78
C LYS A 280 26.75 3.63 -22.57
N LYS A 281 27.07 2.60 -23.37
CA LYS A 281 26.07 1.83 -24.13
C LYS A 281 25.26 0.91 -23.22
N GLU A 282 25.91 0.27 -22.27
CA GLU A 282 25.26 -0.59 -21.27
C GLU A 282 24.36 0.25 -20.34
N MET A 283 24.82 1.42 -19.89
CA MET A 283 24.01 2.34 -19.12
C MET A 283 22.77 2.80 -19.90
N ALA A 284 22.93 3.19 -21.17
CA ALA A 284 21.81 3.58 -22.03
C ALA A 284 20.83 2.42 -22.24
N TYR A 285 21.35 1.19 -22.40
CA TYR A 285 20.53 -0.02 -22.53
C TYR A 285 19.75 -0.34 -21.27
N LEU A 286 20.38 -0.25 -20.10
CA LEU A 286 19.71 -0.45 -18.82
C LEU A 286 18.63 0.62 -18.56
N CYS A 287 18.90 1.88 -18.86
CA CYS A 287 17.90 2.95 -18.81
C CYS A 287 16.75 2.69 -19.79
N TYR A 288 17.04 2.15 -20.97
CA TYR A 288 16.02 1.77 -21.96
C TYR A 288 15.17 0.60 -21.46
N ILE A 289 15.76 -0.44 -20.88
CA ILE A 289 15.03 -1.57 -20.27
C ILE A 289 14.14 -1.07 -19.13
N MET A 290 14.66 -0.26 -18.22
CA MET A 290 13.87 0.34 -17.14
C MET A 290 12.70 1.16 -17.68
N ARG A 291 12.89 1.84 -18.82
CA ARG A 291 11.82 2.53 -19.55
C ARG A 291 10.79 1.56 -20.13
N GLN A 292 11.22 0.47 -20.74
CA GLN A 292 10.32 -0.55 -21.32
C GLN A 292 9.53 -1.29 -20.24
N MET A 293 10.13 -1.58 -19.08
CA MET A 293 9.40 -2.19 -17.96
C MET A 293 8.24 -1.31 -17.46
N VAL A 294 8.33 0.01 -17.63
CA VAL A 294 7.22 0.95 -17.35
C VAL A 294 6.15 0.93 -18.44
N TYR A 295 6.49 0.55 -19.70
CA TYR A 295 5.58 0.58 -20.85
C TYR A 295 5.06 -0.77 -21.31
N LEU A 296 5.72 -1.89 -20.97
CA LEU A 296 5.29 -3.23 -21.39
C LEU A 296 4.12 -3.79 -20.55
N GLU A 297 3.67 -3.09 -19.55
CA GLU A 297 2.55 -3.46 -18.70
C GLU A 297 1.30 -2.57 -18.94
N LEU A 298 1.30 -1.80 -20.05
CA LEU A 298 0.15 -1.10 -20.62
C LEU A 298 -0.41 -1.89 -21.78
#